data_5a893a4e5eeba75ebfd592a3d02068b6
#
_entry.id   5a893a4e5eeba75ebfd592a3d02068b6
#
_cell.length_a   1.000
_cell.length_b   1.000
_cell.length_c   1.000
_cell.angle_alpha   90.00
_cell.angle_beta   90.00
_cell.angle_gamma   90.00
#
_symmetry.space_group_name_H-M   'P 1'
#
loop_
_entity.id
_entity.type
_entity.pdbx_description
1 polymer ?
#
loop_
_entity_poly.entity_id
_entity_poly.type
_entity_poly.pdbx_seq_one_letter_code
_entity_poly.pdbx_strand_id
1 'polypeptide(L)'
;VNNQPKILNLHQMLEVYISHQEEVVRRRTQYDLNKAEERAHILQGLLIALDHIDEVIRIIRGSANVAEAKTQLMERFGLSDAQSQAIVDMRLRALTGLEREKLENEFKELQAKIAQLKAILADEKKLLMVIREEINIIAAKYGDDRRTAIGFDDDMSMEDLIPDEDTVAVSYTHLRAHETK
;
A
#
# COMPACT_ATOMS: atom_id res chain seq x y z
N VAL A 1 18.07 7.72 -11.99
CA VAL A 1 17.71 6.34 -11.71
C VAL A 1 18.71 5.77 -10.72
N ASN A 2 18.26 5.13 -9.66
CA ASN A 2 19.13 4.57 -8.60
C ASN A 2 20.14 5.58 -8.04
N ASN A 3 19.67 6.79 -7.73
CA ASN A 3 20.44 7.92 -7.23
C ASN A 3 21.57 8.41 -8.17
N GLN A 4 21.50 8.06 -9.45
CA GLN A 4 22.43 8.54 -10.47
C GLN A 4 21.69 9.28 -11.59
N PRO A 5 22.20 10.42 -12.07
CA PRO A 5 21.67 11.11 -13.23
C PRO A 5 21.90 10.25 -14.49
N LYS A 6 20.83 10.06 -15.31
CA LYS A 6 20.89 9.35 -16.59
C LYS A 6 20.03 10.06 -17.61
N ILE A 7 20.47 10.06 -18.85
CA ILE A 7 19.64 10.49 -19.99
C ILE A 7 18.83 9.29 -20.42
N LEU A 8 17.50 9.43 -20.42
CA LEU A 8 16.57 8.35 -20.75
C LEU A 8 15.63 8.83 -21.86
N ASN A 9 15.28 7.94 -22.78
CA ASN A 9 14.16 8.16 -23.69
C ASN A 9 12.82 7.89 -22.98
N LEU A 10 11.70 8.23 -23.62
CA LEU A 10 10.36 8.09 -23.04
C LEU A 10 10.05 6.65 -22.65
N HIS A 11 10.39 5.68 -23.49
CA HIS A 11 10.19 4.24 -23.21
C HIS A 11 10.92 3.79 -21.95
N GLN A 12 12.19 4.16 -21.82
CA GLN A 12 13.00 3.83 -20.64
C GLN A 12 12.46 4.51 -19.35
N MET A 13 11.92 5.74 -19.46
CA MET A 13 11.27 6.38 -18.30
C MET A 13 10.05 5.58 -17.84
N LEU A 14 9.22 5.12 -18.77
CA LEU A 14 8.04 4.30 -18.45
C LEU A 14 8.42 2.95 -17.86
N GLU A 15 9.45 2.28 -18.39
CA GLU A 15 9.97 1.03 -17.83
C GLU A 15 10.45 1.19 -16.40
N VAL A 16 11.24 2.24 -16.13
CA VAL A 16 11.72 2.55 -14.77
C VAL A 16 10.56 2.84 -13.83
N TYR A 17 9.54 3.56 -14.29
CA TYR A 17 8.34 3.83 -13.51
C TYR A 17 7.57 2.57 -13.17
N ILE A 18 7.32 1.68 -14.15
CA ILE A 18 6.62 0.42 -13.94
C ILE A 18 7.40 -0.46 -12.96
N SER A 19 8.71 -0.61 -13.15
CA SER A 19 9.56 -1.39 -12.25
C SER A 19 9.53 -0.86 -10.81
N HIS A 20 9.51 0.48 -10.64
CA HIS A 20 9.35 1.09 -9.33
C HIS A 20 7.97 0.77 -8.72
N GLN A 21 6.89 0.84 -9.51
CA GLN A 21 5.53 0.49 -9.03
C GLN A 21 5.45 -0.98 -8.61
N GLU A 22 6.04 -1.89 -9.36
CA GLU A 22 6.11 -3.31 -9.00
C GLU A 22 6.79 -3.52 -7.64
N GLU A 23 7.93 -2.85 -7.41
CA GLU A 23 8.65 -2.94 -6.14
C GLU A 23 7.81 -2.37 -4.97
N VAL A 24 7.17 -1.22 -5.17
CA VAL A 24 6.32 -0.60 -4.14
C VAL A 24 5.11 -1.46 -3.80
N VAL A 25 4.39 -1.95 -4.83
CA VAL A 25 3.20 -2.80 -4.63
C VAL A 25 3.60 -4.13 -3.98
N ARG A 26 4.72 -4.73 -4.39
CA ARG A 26 5.24 -5.96 -3.78
C ARG A 26 5.55 -5.77 -2.30
N ARG A 27 6.28 -4.70 -1.93
CA ARG A 27 6.59 -4.39 -0.53
C ARG A 27 5.35 -4.10 0.30
N ARG A 28 4.40 -3.34 -0.22
CA ARG A 28 3.12 -3.06 0.43
C ARG A 28 2.34 -4.36 0.66
N THR A 29 2.19 -5.17 -0.38
CA THR A 29 1.47 -6.45 -0.29
C THR A 29 2.12 -7.41 0.71
N GLN A 30 3.45 -7.46 0.76
CA GLN A 30 4.18 -8.27 1.74
C GLN A 30 3.96 -7.77 3.17
N TYR A 31 3.96 -6.46 3.38
CA TYR A 31 3.67 -5.87 4.69
C TYR A 31 2.24 -6.20 5.15
N ASP A 32 1.27 -6.03 4.26
CA ASP A 32 -0.14 -6.34 4.55
C ASP A 32 -0.35 -7.83 4.83
N LEU A 33 0.37 -8.72 4.10
CA LEU A 33 0.37 -10.14 4.34
C LEU A 33 0.90 -10.48 5.74
N ASN A 34 2.06 -9.95 6.11
CA ASN A 34 2.65 -10.19 7.43
C ASN A 34 1.70 -9.74 8.55
N LYS A 35 1.09 -8.56 8.40
CA LYS A 35 0.11 -8.04 9.37
C LYS A 35 -1.14 -8.90 9.47
N ALA A 36 -1.66 -9.39 8.35
CA ALA A 36 -2.81 -10.28 8.32
C ALA A 36 -2.48 -11.65 8.95
N GLU A 37 -1.29 -12.20 8.69
CA GLU A 37 -0.83 -13.46 9.29
C GLU A 37 -0.61 -13.33 10.81
N GLU A 38 0.02 -12.24 11.26
CA GLU A 38 0.18 -11.95 12.69
C GLU A 38 -1.19 -11.91 13.40
N ARG A 39 -2.16 -11.20 12.82
CA ARG A 39 -3.50 -11.09 13.39
C ARG A 39 -4.24 -12.42 13.37
N ALA A 40 -4.20 -13.15 12.25
CA ALA A 40 -4.83 -14.47 12.13
C ALA A 40 -4.24 -15.47 13.12
N HIS A 41 -2.92 -15.42 13.36
CA HIS A 41 -2.24 -16.25 14.36
C HIS A 41 -2.77 -15.99 15.77
N ILE A 42 -2.94 -14.72 16.16
CA ILE A 42 -3.52 -14.36 17.47
C ILE A 42 -4.97 -14.85 17.56
N LEU A 43 -5.80 -14.62 16.54
CA LEU A 43 -7.19 -15.05 16.54
C LEU A 43 -7.33 -16.55 16.64
N GLN A 44 -6.47 -17.31 15.99
CA GLN A 44 -6.44 -18.77 16.09
C GLN A 44 -6.22 -19.22 17.54
N GLY A 45 -5.27 -18.60 18.24
CA GLY A 45 -5.03 -18.89 19.66
C GLY A 45 -6.25 -18.55 20.53
N LEU A 46 -6.91 -17.41 20.28
CA LEU A 46 -8.11 -17.01 21.01
C LEU A 46 -9.28 -17.98 20.77
N LEU A 47 -9.47 -18.48 19.55
CA LEU A 47 -10.50 -19.47 19.23
C LEU A 47 -10.24 -20.80 19.96
N ILE A 48 -8.99 -21.29 19.97
CA ILE A 48 -8.60 -22.49 20.74
C ILE A 48 -8.90 -22.29 22.22
N ALA A 49 -8.59 -21.11 22.78
CA ALA A 49 -8.86 -20.80 24.18
C ALA A 49 -10.38 -20.76 24.48
N LEU A 50 -11.20 -20.25 23.56
CA LEU A 50 -12.66 -20.22 23.70
C LEU A 50 -13.29 -21.61 23.62
N ASP A 51 -12.71 -22.52 22.82
CA ASP A 51 -13.15 -23.91 22.74
C ASP A 51 -12.88 -24.70 24.04
N HIS A 52 -11.86 -24.31 24.80
CA HIS A 52 -11.43 -24.93 26.04
C HIS A 52 -11.47 -23.99 27.25
N ILE A 53 -12.46 -23.08 27.25
CA ILE A 53 -12.50 -21.94 28.19
C ILE A 53 -12.43 -22.37 29.69
N ASP A 54 -13.09 -23.44 30.06
CA ASP A 54 -13.11 -23.90 31.44
C ASP A 54 -11.73 -24.36 31.90
N GLU A 55 -10.96 -25.01 31.03
CA GLU A 55 -9.59 -25.43 31.30
C GLU A 55 -8.65 -24.21 31.36
N VAL A 56 -8.80 -23.27 30.44
CA VAL A 56 -8.04 -21.97 30.41
C VAL A 56 -8.26 -21.20 31.72
N ILE A 57 -9.51 -21.07 32.18
CA ILE A 57 -9.84 -20.39 33.44
C ILE A 57 -9.22 -21.11 34.63
N ARG A 58 -9.23 -22.45 34.63
CA ARG A 58 -8.65 -23.27 35.71
C ARG A 58 -7.14 -23.06 35.79
N ILE A 59 -6.45 -23.03 34.64
CA ILE A 59 -5.00 -22.80 34.57
C ILE A 59 -4.69 -21.37 35.08
N ILE A 60 -5.37 -20.34 34.56
CA ILE A 60 -5.13 -18.95 34.96
C ILE A 60 -5.35 -18.74 36.46
N ARG A 61 -6.42 -19.34 37.02
CA ARG A 61 -6.71 -19.26 38.47
C ARG A 61 -5.75 -20.06 39.36
N GLY A 62 -5.18 -21.15 38.83
CA GLY A 62 -4.24 -22.00 39.52
C GLY A 62 -2.81 -21.45 39.54
N SER A 63 -2.46 -20.56 38.65
CA SER A 63 -1.12 -19.99 38.50
C SER A 63 -0.88 -18.87 39.51
N ALA A 64 0.34 -18.81 40.05
CA ALA A 64 0.73 -17.79 41.02
C ALA A 64 1.00 -16.40 40.35
N ASN A 65 1.35 -16.39 39.06
CA ASN A 65 1.63 -15.15 38.30
C ASN A 65 1.34 -15.36 36.82
N VAL A 66 1.32 -14.24 36.07
CA VAL A 66 1.03 -14.23 34.63
C VAL A 66 2.04 -15.04 33.83
N ALA A 67 3.32 -15.01 34.19
CA ALA A 67 4.36 -15.74 33.47
C ALA A 67 4.15 -17.25 33.56
N GLU A 68 3.79 -17.75 34.74
CA GLU A 68 3.47 -19.15 34.95
C GLU A 68 2.21 -19.57 34.19
N ALA A 69 1.16 -18.73 34.20
CA ALA A 69 -0.06 -18.99 33.45
C ALA A 69 0.25 -19.13 31.96
N LYS A 70 1.06 -18.23 31.38
CA LYS A 70 1.50 -18.28 29.98
C LYS A 70 2.25 -19.58 29.68
N THR A 71 3.21 -19.97 30.52
CA THR A 71 3.98 -21.18 30.31
C THR A 71 3.07 -22.42 30.30
N GLN A 72 2.15 -22.53 31.26
CA GLN A 72 1.19 -23.63 31.32
C GLN A 72 0.25 -23.67 30.12
N LEU A 73 -0.21 -22.50 29.63
CA LEU A 73 -1.04 -22.40 28.40
C LEU A 73 -0.25 -22.83 27.16
N MET A 74 1.01 -22.41 27.03
CA MET A 74 1.87 -22.81 25.91
C MET A 74 2.12 -24.32 25.90
N GLU A 75 2.44 -24.91 27.04
CA GLU A 75 2.70 -26.34 27.15
C GLU A 75 1.45 -27.19 26.91
N ARG A 76 0.30 -26.74 27.42
CA ARG A 76 -0.95 -27.49 27.34
C ARG A 76 -1.60 -27.48 25.95
N PHE A 77 -1.62 -26.31 25.29
CA PHE A 77 -2.32 -26.11 24.03
C PHE A 77 -1.38 -25.93 22.83
N GLY A 78 -0.08 -25.95 23.00
CA GLY A 78 0.91 -25.73 21.94
C GLY A 78 0.88 -24.31 21.38
N LEU A 79 0.54 -23.31 22.21
CA LEU A 79 0.38 -21.92 21.83
C LEU A 79 1.73 -21.19 21.80
N SER A 80 1.82 -20.16 20.98
CA SER A 80 2.96 -19.24 21.00
C SER A 80 2.86 -18.24 22.17
N ASP A 81 3.97 -17.59 22.51
CA ASP A 81 4.00 -16.56 23.55
C ASP A 81 3.01 -15.42 23.26
N ALA A 82 2.95 -14.97 22.00
CA ALA A 82 2.01 -13.93 21.58
C ALA A 82 0.53 -14.34 21.72
N GLN A 83 0.20 -15.59 21.42
CA GLN A 83 -1.13 -16.14 21.62
C GLN A 83 -1.47 -16.26 23.10
N SER A 84 -0.57 -16.78 23.89
CA SER A 84 -0.75 -16.93 25.34
C SER A 84 -0.93 -15.57 26.03
N GLN A 85 -0.16 -14.57 25.62
CA GLN A 85 -0.32 -13.19 26.10
C GLN A 85 -1.71 -12.64 25.76
N ALA A 86 -2.16 -12.80 24.51
CA ALA A 86 -3.47 -12.35 24.08
C ALA A 86 -4.62 -13.03 24.84
N ILE A 87 -4.45 -14.32 25.23
CA ILE A 87 -5.43 -15.06 26.04
C ILE A 87 -5.50 -14.49 27.46
N VAL A 88 -4.35 -14.24 28.09
CA VAL A 88 -4.32 -13.68 29.46
C VAL A 88 -4.88 -12.27 29.50
N ASP A 89 -4.63 -11.46 28.47
CA ASP A 89 -5.14 -10.10 28.34
C ASP A 89 -6.62 -10.02 27.89
N MET A 90 -7.23 -11.19 27.61
CA MET A 90 -8.60 -11.27 27.11
C MET A 90 -9.61 -10.79 28.17
N ARG A 91 -10.49 -9.89 27.77
CA ARG A 91 -11.55 -9.38 28.64
C ARG A 91 -12.69 -10.39 28.78
N LEU A 92 -13.32 -10.46 29.96
CA LEU A 92 -14.46 -11.36 30.21
C LEU A 92 -15.60 -11.20 29.19
N ARG A 93 -15.79 -10.00 28.63
CA ARG A 93 -16.76 -9.76 27.58
C ARG A 93 -16.54 -10.63 26.33
N ALA A 94 -15.29 -10.94 26.01
CA ALA A 94 -14.95 -11.75 24.85
C ALA A 94 -15.43 -13.22 24.96
N LEU A 95 -15.83 -13.64 26.15
CA LEU A 95 -16.37 -14.99 26.41
C LEU A 95 -17.85 -15.14 26.00
N THR A 96 -18.52 -14.06 25.55
CA THR A 96 -19.91 -14.14 25.10
C THR A 96 -20.00 -14.76 23.70
N GLY A 97 -21.10 -15.49 23.43
CA GLY A 97 -21.29 -16.13 22.14
C GLY A 97 -21.26 -15.18 20.94
N LEU A 98 -21.77 -13.96 21.11
CA LEU A 98 -21.73 -12.93 20.05
C LEU A 98 -20.30 -12.47 19.70
N GLU A 99 -19.43 -12.36 20.68
CA GLU A 99 -18.03 -11.98 20.44
C GLU A 99 -17.24 -13.15 19.82
N ARG A 100 -17.55 -14.39 20.18
CA ARG A 100 -16.99 -15.58 19.55
C ARG A 100 -17.31 -15.61 18.05
N GLU A 101 -18.56 -15.38 17.67
CA GLU A 101 -19.00 -15.36 16.28
C GLU A 101 -18.28 -14.25 15.48
N LYS A 102 -18.05 -13.09 16.10
CA LYS A 102 -17.27 -12.02 15.47
C LYS A 102 -15.81 -12.42 15.22
N LEU A 103 -15.17 -13.09 16.19
CA LEU A 103 -13.79 -13.56 16.04
C LEU A 103 -13.68 -14.65 14.96
N GLU A 104 -14.64 -15.55 14.86
CA GLU A 104 -14.69 -16.56 13.80
C GLU A 104 -14.87 -15.92 12.41
N ASN A 105 -15.73 -14.92 12.29
CA ASN A 105 -15.94 -14.21 11.03
C ASN A 105 -14.68 -13.39 10.65
N GLU A 106 -14.08 -12.66 11.59
CA GLU A 106 -12.82 -11.94 11.37
C GLU A 106 -11.71 -12.90 10.91
N PHE A 107 -11.61 -14.08 11.52
CA PHE A 107 -10.63 -15.09 11.14
C PHE A 107 -10.84 -15.59 9.69
N LYS A 108 -12.09 -15.87 9.30
CA LYS A 108 -12.42 -16.28 7.93
C LYS A 108 -12.11 -15.20 6.90
N GLU A 109 -12.44 -13.94 7.20
CA GLU A 109 -12.11 -12.79 6.34
C GLU A 109 -10.60 -12.61 6.18
N LEU A 110 -9.84 -12.75 7.28
CA LEU A 110 -8.38 -12.67 7.23
C LEU A 110 -7.77 -13.83 6.45
N GLN A 111 -8.28 -15.06 6.58
CA GLN A 111 -7.81 -16.18 5.77
C GLN A 111 -8.04 -15.96 4.28
N ALA A 112 -9.20 -15.44 3.88
CA ALA A 112 -9.49 -15.09 2.50
C ALA A 112 -8.54 -13.99 1.99
N LYS A 113 -8.30 -12.95 2.80
CA LYS A 113 -7.36 -11.87 2.49
C LYS A 113 -5.92 -12.38 2.34
N ILE A 114 -5.45 -13.24 3.25
CA ILE A 114 -4.13 -13.87 3.18
C ILE A 114 -3.98 -14.67 1.88
N ALA A 115 -4.99 -15.45 1.50
CA ALA A 115 -4.96 -16.22 0.26
C ALA A 115 -4.86 -15.30 -0.97
N GLN A 116 -5.60 -14.19 -1.00
CA GLN A 116 -5.52 -13.19 -2.07
C GLN A 116 -4.13 -12.54 -2.14
N LEU A 117 -3.58 -12.07 -1.01
CA LEU A 117 -2.28 -11.43 -0.96
C LEU A 117 -1.15 -12.39 -1.39
N LYS A 118 -1.20 -13.65 -0.96
CA LYS A 118 -0.28 -14.70 -1.41
C LYS A 118 -0.39 -14.94 -2.92
N ALA A 119 -1.60 -14.94 -3.47
CA ALA A 119 -1.80 -15.12 -4.90
C ALA A 119 -1.26 -13.96 -5.73
N ILE A 120 -1.32 -12.71 -5.22
CA ILE A 120 -0.73 -11.53 -5.86
C ILE A 120 0.80 -11.62 -5.85
N LEU A 121 1.40 -12.04 -4.74
CA LEU A 121 2.86 -12.17 -4.61
C LEU A 121 3.43 -13.33 -5.42
N ALA A 122 2.66 -14.40 -5.64
CA ALA A 122 3.09 -15.58 -6.39
C ALA A 122 3.00 -15.41 -7.91
N ASP A 123 2.17 -14.47 -8.41
CA ASP A 123 1.89 -14.30 -9.83
C ASP A 123 2.14 -12.84 -10.25
N GLU A 124 3.18 -12.64 -11.05
CA GLU A 124 3.55 -11.33 -11.61
C GLU A 124 2.42 -10.68 -12.43
N LYS A 125 1.63 -11.50 -13.15
CA LYS A 125 0.48 -10.99 -13.91
C LYS A 125 -0.57 -10.39 -12.99
N LYS A 126 -0.82 -11.00 -11.84
CA LYS A 126 -1.75 -10.46 -10.83
C LYS A 126 -1.23 -9.18 -10.21
N LEU A 127 0.07 -9.11 -9.95
CA LEU A 127 0.73 -7.88 -9.48
C LEU A 127 0.54 -6.74 -10.48
N LEU A 128 0.80 -6.98 -11.77
CA LEU A 128 0.59 -6.00 -12.84
C LEU A 128 -0.88 -5.59 -12.99
N MET A 129 -1.82 -6.52 -12.77
CA MET A 129 -3.25 -6.19 -12.77
C MET A 129 -3.60 -5.19 -11.66
N VAL A 130 -3.08 -5.37 -10.44
CA VAL A 130 -3.28 -4.43 -9.33
C VAL A 130 -2.74 -3.05 -9.69
N ILE A 131 -1.51 -2.98 -10.25
CA ILE A 131 -0.92 -1.72 -10.71
C ILE A 131 -1.79 -1.05 -11.77
N ARG A 132 -2.26 -1.83 -12.74
CA ARG A 132 -3.14 -1.34 -13.81
C ARG A 132 -4.45 -0.77 -13.27
N GLU A 133 -5.07 -1.45 -12.32
CA GLU A 133 -6.32 -0.99 -11.68
C GLU A 133 -6.10 0.33 -10.94
N GLU A 134 -5.02 0.46 -10.17
CA GLU A 134 -4.68 1.69 -9.45
C GLU A 134 -4.40 2.86 -10.40
N ILE A 135 -3.67 2.62 -11.50
CA ILE A 135 -3.42 3.64 -12.52
C ILE A 135 -4.72 4.06 -13.21
N ASN A 136 -5.61 3.11 -13.52
CA ASN A 136 -6.91 3.41 -14.15
C ASN A 136 -7.81 4.27 -13.24
N ILE A 137 -7.80 4.04 -11.93
CA ILE A 137 -8.53 4.86 -10.97
C ILE A 137 -8.00 6.31 -10.99
N ILE A 138 -6.67 6.47 -11.04
CA ILE A 138 -6.05 7.79 -11.12
C ILE A 138 -6.37 8.46 -12.47
N ALA A 139 -6.28 7.71 -13.57
CA ALA A 139 -6.62 8.21 -14.90
C ALA A 139 -8.08 8.65 -15.00
N ALA A 140 -9.02 7.89 -14.44
CA ALA A 140 -10.44 8.26 -14.43
C ALA A 140 -10.72 9.51 -13.59
N LYS A 141 -9.95 9.76 -12.55
CA LYS A 141 -10.16 10.89 -11.63
C LYS A 141 -9.49 12.18 -12.10
N TYR A 142 -8.34 12.07 -12.75
CA TYR A 142 -7.47 13.21 -13.08
C TYR A 142 -7.08 13.28 -14.56
N GLY A 143 -7.60 12.37 -15.39
CA GLY A 143 -7.28 12.35 -16.83
C GLY A 143 -7.88 13.57 -17.55
N ASP A 144 -7.04 14.25 -18.31
CA ASP A 144 -7.41 15.34 -19.21
C ASP A 144 -7.45 14.84 -20.66
N ASP A 145 -8.15 15.56 -21.51
CA ASP A 145 -8.08 15.34 -22.95
C ASP A 145 -6.67 15.63 -23.49
N ARG A 146 -6.30 14.91 -24.53
CA ARG A 146 -4.98 15.08 -25.14
C ARG A 146 -4.88 16.48 -25.76
N ARG A 147 -3.87 17.26 -25.35
CA ARG A 147 -3.63 18.64 -25.85
C ARG A 147 -2.76 18.67 -27.09
N THR A 148 -2.07 17.56 -27.44
CA THR A 148 -1.19 17.49 -28.62
C THR A 148 -1.87 16.75 -29.74
N ALA A 149 -1.72 17.23 -30.96
CA ALA A 149 -2.10 16.52 -32.18
C ALA A 149 -0.90 15.77 -32.75
N ILE A 150 -1.16 14.72 -33.54
CA ILE A 150 -0.13 14.05 -34.34
C ILE A 150 -0.19 14.69 -35.71
N GLY A 151 0.85 15.45 -36.04
CA GLY A 151 1.03 16.05 -37.36
C GLY A 151 2.11 15.34 -38.15
N PHE A 152 2.12 15.56 -39.46
CA PHE A 152 3.15 15.04 -40.37
C PHE A 152 4.10 16.17 -40.83
N ASP A 153 4.13 17.29 -40.08
CA ASP A 153 5.01 18.42 -40.40
C ASP A 153 6.44 18.09 -39.96
N ASP A 154 7.25 17.73 -40.94
CA ASP A 154 8.69 17.48 -40.74
C ASP A 154 9.53 18.79 -40.75
N ASP A 155 8.95 19.92 -41.11
CA ASP A 155 9.62 21.23 -41.20
C ASP A 155 9.06 22.28 -40.24
N MET A 156 9.25 22.08 -38.93
CA MET A 156 9.07 23.18 -37.98
C MET A 156 10.28 24.14 -38.10
N SER A 157 10.07 25.32 -38.65
CA SER A 157 11.07 26.38 -38.61
C SER A 157 11.17 26.96 -37.20
N MET A 158 12.34 27.57 -36.87
CA MET A 158 12.48 28.26 -35.57
C MET A 158 11.47 29.42 -35.42
N GLU A 159 10.93 29.91 -36.50
CA GLU A 159 9.91 30.95 -36.53
C GLU A 159 8.53 30.43 -36.06
N ASP A 160 8.20 29.16 -36.33
CA ASP A 160 6.95 28.53 -35.87
C ASP A 160 6.92 28.26 -34.35
N LEU A 161 8.06 28.36 -33.68
CA LEU A 161 8.18 28.21 -32.22
C LEU A 161 8.03 29.54 -31.49
N ILE A 162 8.00 30.66 -32.19
CA ILE A 162 7.84 32.00 -31.60
C ILE A 162 6.33 32.21 -31.38
N PRO A 163 5.87 32.41 -30.14
CA PRO A 163 4.45 32.73 -29.93
C PRO A 163 4.07 34.04 -30.63
N ASP A 164 2.92 34.00 -31.28
CA ASP A 164 2.37 35.18 -31.96
C ASP A 164 1.84 36.16 -30.90
N GLU A 165 2.74 37.06 -30.43
CA GLU A 165 2.40 38.07 -29.43
C GLU A 165 2.13 39.39 -30.14
N ASP A 166 1.02 40.05 -29.84
CA ASP A 166 0.72 41.41 -30.27
C ASP A 166 1.74 42.38 -29.68
N THR A 167 2.80 42.67 -30.44
CA THR A 167 3.83 43.62 -30.04
C THR A 167 3.53 45.02 -30.55
N VAL A 168 3.51 45.98 -29.63
CA VAL A 168 3.39 47.41 -30.00
C VAL A 168 4.79 47.99 -30.21
N ALA A 169 5.16 48.31 -31.43
CA ALA A 169 6.40 49.00 -31.71
C ALA A 169 6.34 50.45 -31.20
N VAL A 170 7.02 50.76 -30.13
CA VAL A 170 7.15 52.14 -29.62
C VAL A 170 8.39 52.78 -30.25
N SER A 171 8.17 53.68 -31.22
CA SER A 171 9.23 54.45 -31.85
C SER A 171 9.54 55.71 -31.02
N TYR A 172 10.72 55.76 -30.40
CA TYR A 172 11.21 56.96 -29.69
C TYR A 172 11.86 57.91 -30.64
N THR A 173 11.13 58.83 -31.25
CA THR A 173 11.65 59.82 -32.16
C THR A 173 12.32 61.03 -31.49
N HIS A 174 12.28 61.12 -30.15
CA HIS A 174 12.75 62.31 -29.39
C HIS A 174 14.10 62.16 -28.66
N LEU A 175 14.78 61.03 -28.78
CA LEU A 175 16.09 60.83 -28.17
C LEU A 175 17.26 61.52 -28.90
N ARG A 176 17.02 62.21 -30.01
CA ARG A 176 18.04 62.86 -30.82
C ARG A 176 18.23 64.36 -30.55
N ALA A 177 17.49 64.93 -29.60
CA ALA A 177 17.53 66.39 -29.38
C ALA A 177 18.57 66.84 -28.31
N HIS A 178 19.35 65.95 -27.69
CA HIS A 178 20.27 66.33 -26.63
C HIS A 178 21.75 66.13 -26.91
N GLU A 179 22.15 65.85 -28.17
CA GLU A 179 23.56 65.73 -28.54
C GLU A 179 24.12 66.86 -29.34
N THR A 180 23.54 68.06 -29.27
CA THR A 180 24.14 69.25 -29.83
C THR A 180 24.19 70.37 -28.80
N LYS A 181 25.22 70.28 -27.91
CA LYS A 181 25.93 71.47 -27.39
C LYS A 181 27.25 71.03 -26.78
#